data_e1bfa99e0902a5b81f03d29489aa3fd7
#
_entry.id   e1bfa99e0902a5b81f03d29489aa3fd7
#
_cell.length_a   1.000
_cell.length_b   1.000
_cell.length_c   1.000
_cell.angle_alpha   90.00
_cell.angle_beta   90.00
_cell.angle_gamma   90.00
#
_symmetry.space_group_name_H-M   'P 1'
#
loop_
_entity.id
_entity.type
_entity.pdbx_description
1 polymer ?
#
loop_
_entity_poly.entity_id
_entity_poly.type
_entity_poly.pdbx_seq_one_letter_code
_entity_poly.pdbx_strand_id
1 'polypeptide(L)'
;YEFLSERVSEEKLGKVYEEFEKPMIKILSKLESSGIKVDDAYLKRLSKKFKERLITIEKEIYKISGKKFNIGSPKQLGEIIYNDLKIAKLKKTKKGSLATSAKILEDLALTGHKFPNLVLEWRQVSKLKSTYTDALQDHISKKTKRVHTSFLLAATNTGRFCLLYTSPSPRDTA
;
A
#
# COMPACT_ATOMS: atom_id res chain seq x y z
N TYR A 1 32.62 5.30 -14.71
CA TYR A 1 31.93 4.97 -15.99
C TYR A 1 32.51 3.72 -16.61
N GLU A 2 33.85 3.66 -16.82
CA GLU A 2 34.56 2.53 -17.46
C GLU A 2 34.24 1.18 -16.78
N PHE A 3 34.43 1.09 -15.47
CA PHE A 3 34.12 -0.13 -14.68
C PHE A 3 32.69 -0.67 -14.88
N LEU A 4 31.70 0.21 -14.93
CA LEU A 4 30.30 -0.22 -15.16
C LEU A 4 30.06 -0.61 -16.62
N SER A 5 30.72 0.04 -17.55
CA SER A 5 30.64 -0.28 -18.98
C SER A 5 31.23 -1.66 -19.29
N GLU A 6 32.36 -1.99 -18.67
CA GLU A 6 32.98 -3.33 -18.76
C GLU A 6 32.03 -4.40 -18.22
N ARG A 7 31.46 -4.23 -17.04
CA ARG A 7 30.50 -5.19 -16.47
C ARG A 7 29.25 -5.37 -17.30
N VAL A 8 28.69 -4.32 -17.87
CA VAL A 8 27.54 -4.40 -18.78
C VAL A 8 27.88 -5.25 -20.01
N SER A 9 29.10 -5.15 -20.50
CA SER A 9 29.59 -5.95 -21.64
C SER A 9 29.84 -7.40 -21.25
N GLU A 10 30.49 -7.66 -20.12
CA GLU A 10 30.74 -9.00 -19.60
C GLU A 10 29.45 -9.78 -19.34
N GLU A 11 28.46 -9.14 -18.75
CA GLU A 11 27.14 -9.75 -18.45
C GLU A 11 26.20 -9.78 -19.68
N LYS A 12 26.68 -9.37 -20.87
CA LYS A 12 25.89 -9.31 -22.13
C LYS A 12 24.62 -8.46 -22.06
N LEU A 13 24.61 -7.45 -21.19
CA LEU A 13 23.48 -6.55 -20.99
C LEU A 13 23.49 -5.32 -21.90
N GLY A 14 24.49 -5.19 -22.78
CA GLY A 14 24.68 -4.02 -23.66
C GLY A 14 23.45 -3.70 -24.50
N LYS A 15 22.77 -4.70 -25.06
CA LYS A 15 21.55 -4.52 -25.82
C LYS A 15 20.41 -3.93 -24.97
N VAL A 16 20.21 -4.46 -23.76
CA VAL A 16 19.17 -3.95 -22.84
C VAL A 16 19.48 -2.52 -22.44
N TYR A 17 20.74 -2.22 -22.14
CA TYR A 17 21.16 -0.88 -21.75
C TYR A 17 20.97 0.15 -22.88
N GLU A 18 21.45 -0.14 -24.10
CA GLU A 18 21.42 0.81 -25.20
C GLU A 18 20.01 0.97 -25.83
N GLU A 19 19.24 -0.12 -25.96
CA GLU A 19 17.94 -0.10 -26.63
C GLU A 19 16.78 0.26 -25.69
N PHE A 20 16.88 -0.03 -24.39
CA PHE A 20 15.76 0.20 -23.45
C PHE A 20 16.13 1.21 -22.36
N GLU A 21 17.15 0.98 -21.54
CA GLU A 21 17.42 1.78 -20.36
C GLU A 21 17.84 3.22 -20.71
N LYS A 22 18.80 3.36 -21.62
CA LYS A 22 19.35 4.67 -22.02
C LYS A 22 18.33 5.61 -22.69
N PRO A 23 17.47 5.17 -23.62
CA PRO A 23 16.40 5.99 -24.15
C PRO A 23 15.36 6.37 -23.10
N MET A 24 15.08 5.49 -22.13
CA MET A 24 14.11 5.75 -21.07
C MET A 24 14.50 6.90 -20.16
N ILE A 25 15.79 7.19 -19.97
CA ILE A 25 16.26 8.31 -19.14
C ILE A 25 15.63 9.63 -19.60
N LYS A 26 15.62 9.90 -20.89
CA LYS A 26 15.03 11.14 -21.43
C LYS A 26 13.50 11.19 -21.26
N ILE A 27 12.84 10.05 -21.44
CA ILE A 27 11.38 9.95 -21.30
C ILE A 27 10.99 10.17 -19.86
N LEU A 28 11.65 9.48 -18.92
CA LEU A 28 11.36 9.60 -17.49
C LEU A 28 11.67 10.99 -16.96
N SER A 29 12.80 11.60 -17.34
CA SER A 29 13.13 12.98 -16.98
C SER A 29 12.04 13.97 -17.44
N LYS A 30 11.50 13.78 -18.65
CA LYS A 30 10.39 14.61 -19.14
C LYS A 30 9.09 14.36 -18.36
N LEU A 31 8.78 13.12 -18.01
CA LEU A 31 7.62 12.78 -17.19
C LEU A 31 7.73 13.36 -15.78
N GLU A 32 8.88 13.25 -15.15
CA GLU A 32 9.15 13.83 -13.83
C GLU A 32 9.00 15.35 -13.83
N SER A 33 9.59 16.01 -14.83
CA SER A 33 9.52 17.45 -14.98
C SER A 33 8.10 17.95 -15.29
N SER A 34 7.36 17.22 -16.12
CA SER A 34 5.98 17.58 -16.48
C SER A 34 5.01 17.37 -15.32
N GLY A 35 5.21 16.31 -14.54
CA GLY A 35 4.31 15.90 -13.45
C GLY A 35 2.89 15.57 -13.94
N ILE A 36 2.06 15.15 -13.02
CA ILE A 36 0.66 14.73 -13.27
C ILE A 36 -0.29 15.69 -12.59
N LYS A 37 -1.27 16.20 -13.31
CA LYS A 37 -2.33 17.04 -12.76
C LYS A 37 -3.30 16.18 -11.95
N VAL A 38 -3.55 16.57 -10.71
CA VAL A 38 -4.46 15.89 -9.80
C VAL A 38 -5.56 16.85 -9.35
N ASP A 39 -6.79 16.38 -9.27
CA ASP A 39 -7.92 17.15 -8.72
C ASP A 39 -7.91 17.07 -7.19
N ASP A 40 -7.28 18.07 -6.56
CA ASP A 40 -7.19 18.20 -5.10
C ASP A 40 -8.57 18.28 -4.44
N ALA A 41 -9.52 19.00 -5.04
CA ALA A 41 -10.87 19.14 -4.50
C ALA A 41 -11.61 17.79 -4.49
N TYR A 42 -11.42 16.98 -5.54
CA TYR A 42 -11.98 15.63 -5.59
C TYR A 42 -11.36 14.72 -4.53
N LEU A 43 -10.03 14.75 -4.36
CA LEU A 43 -9.33 13.96 -3.33
C LEU A 43 -9.82 14.32 -1.92
N LYS A 44 -10.01 15.61 -1.62
CA LYS A 44 -10.54 16.06 -0.33
C LYS A 44 -11.95 15.53 -0.07
N ARG A 45 -12.84 15.60 -1.08
CA ARG A 45 -14.19 15.03 -0.97
C ARG A 45 -14.17 13.53 -0.74
N LEU A 46 -13.28 12.83 -1.45
CA LEU A 46 -13.13 11.38 -1.33
C LEU A 46 -12.56 10.98 0.05
N SER A 47 -11.55 11.70 0.54
CA SER A 47 -10.99 11.51 1.88
C SER A 47 -12.06 11.67 2.97
N LYS A 48 -12.94 12.68 2.83
CA LYS A 48 -14.07 12.89 3.75
C LYS A 48 -15.05 11.70 3.73
N LYS A 49 -15.43 11.22 2.54
CA LYS A 49 -16.30 10.03 2.39
C LYS A 49 -15.66 8.79 3.04
N PHE A 50 -14.38 8.56 2.82
CA PHE A 50 -13.67 7.44 3.46
C PHE A 50 -13.64 7.58 4.99
N LYS A 51 -13.44 8.78 5.51
CA LYS A 51 -13.50 9.05 6.96
C LYS A 51 -14.87 8.70 7.54
N GLU A 52 -15.94 9.12 6.90
CA GLU A 52 -17.32 8.83 7.34
C GLU A 52 -17.59 7.31 7.28
N ARG A 53 -17.13 6.63 6.23
CA ARG A 53 -17.25 5.18 6.12
C ARG A 53 -16.49 4.45 7.21
N LEU A 54 -15.24 4.86 7.51
CA LEU A 54 -14.43 4.29 8.59
C LEU A 54 -15.13 4.41 9.93
N ILE A 55 -15.69 5.58 10.26
CA ILE A 55 -16.43 5.80 11.51
C ILE A 55 -17.63 4.83 11.62
N THR A 56 -18.32 4.58 10.51
CA THR A 56 -19.45 3.65 10.48
C THR A 56 -18.99 2.22 10.74
N ILE A 57 -17.94 1.78 10.04
CA ILE A 57 -17.37 0.42 10.19
C ILE A 57 -16.83 0.23 11.62
N GLU A 58 -16.13 1.22 12.17
CA GLU A 58 -15.59 1.18 13.54
C GLU A 58 -16.70 0.99 14.58
N LYS A 59 -17.82 1.73 14.43
CA LYS A 59 -18.98 1.57 15.32
C LYS A 59 -19.53 0.13 15.28
N GLU A 60 -19.64 -0.46 14.09
CA GLU A 60 -20.11 -1.84 13.94
C GLU A 60 -19.12 -2.85 14.54
N ILE A 61 -17.81 -2.67 14.31
CA ILE A 61 -16.76 -3.49 14.89
C ILE A 61 -16.82 -3.44 16.43
N TYR A 62 -16.89 -2.24 17.01
CA TYR A 62 -16.96 -2.07 18.46
C TYR A 62 -18.25 -2.62 19.07
N LYS A 63 -19.37 -2.52 18.33
CA LYS A 63 -20.63 -3.13 18.76
C LYS A 63 -20.53 -4.65 18.84
N ILE A 64 -19.84 -5.29 17.89
CA ILE A 64 -19.66 -6.75 17.88
C ILE A 64 -18.64 -7.20 18.94
N SER A 65 -17.53 -6.47 19.11
CA SER A 65 -16.47 -6.80 20.06
C SER A 65 -16.82 -6.45 21.51
N GLY A 66 -17.85 -5.65 21.74
CA GLY A 66 -18.24 -5.15 23.08
C GLY A 66 -17.28 -4.13 23.69
N LYS A 67 -16.17 -3.81 23.05
CA LYS A 67 -15.14 -2.87 23.54
C LYS A 67 -14.44 -2.12 22.44
N LYS A 68 -13.89 -0.95 22.78
CA LYS A 68 -13.04 -0.17 21.85
C LYS A 68 -11.60 -0.71 21.93
N PHE A 69 -10.95 -0.83 20.76
CA PHE A 69 -9.55 -1.27 20.62
C PHE A 69 -8.96 -0.68 19.33
N ASN A 70 -7.65 -0.77 19.16
CA ASN A 70 -7.01 -0.34 17.92
C ASN A 70 -7.14 -1.45 16.85
N ILE A 71 -8.04 -1.24 15.88
CA ILE A 71 -8.32 -2.19 14.79
C ILE A 71 -7.07 -2.39 13.90
N GLY A 72 -6.22 -1.37 13.78
CA GLY A 72 -4.95 -1.43 13.06
C GLY A 72 -3.86 -2.25 13.79
N SER A 73 -4.05 -2.59 15.08
CA SER A 73 -3.08 -3.38 15.84
C SER A 73 -3.32 -4.89 15.68
N PRO A 74 -2.41 -5.64 15.01
CA PRO A 74 -2.56 -7.08 14.86
C PRO A 74 -2.69 -7.82 16.19
N LYS A 75 -2.00 -7.34 17.24
CA LYS A 75 -2.04 -7.93 18.58
C LYS A 75 -3.44 -7.82 19.19
N GLN A 76 -3.97 -6.59 19.29
CA GLN A 76 -5.29 -6.35 19.86
C GLN A 76 -6.40 -7.04 19.05
N LEU A 77 -6.33 -6.95 17.72
CA LEU A 77 -7.27 -7.65 16.85
C LEU A 77 -7.23 -9.16 17.05
N GLY A 78 -6.04 -9.74 17.20
CA GLY A 78 -5.88 -11.16 17.50
C GLY A 78 -6.53 -11.54 18.81
N GLU A 79 -6.34 -10.75 19.88
CA GLU A 79 -6.99 -10.97 21.18
C GLU A 79 -8.51 -10.99 21.04
N ILE A 80 -9.10 -10.06 20.27
CA ILE A 80 -10.54 -10.03 20.02
C ILE A 80 -11.02 -11.30 19.29
N ILE A 81 -10.35 -11.70 18.21
CA ILE A 81 -10.77 -12.84 17.38
C ILE A 81 -10.68 -14.15 18.15
N TYR A 82 -9.58 -14.37 18.86
CA TYR A 82 -9.27 -15.68 19.45
C TYR A 82 -9.75 -15.82 20.89
N ASN A 83 -9.68 -14.76 21.69
CA ASN A 83 -9.99 -14.82 23.12
C ASN A 83 -11.42 -14.35 23.42
N ASP A 84 -11.83 -13.21 22.87
CA ASP A 84 -13.13 -12.62 23.21
C ASP A 84 -14.27 -13.23 22.39
N LEU A 85 -14.17 -13.18 21.08
CA LEU A 85 -15.21 -13.68 20.18
C LEU A 85 -15.10 -15.19 19.91
N LYS A 86 -13.93 -15.78 20.15
CA LYS A 86 -13.65 -17.21 19.93
C LYS A 86 -14.09 -17.74 18.57
N ILE A 87 -13.98 -16.91 17.52
CA ILE A 87 -14.45 -17.21 16.16
C ILE A 87 -13.56 -18.26 15.50
N ALA A 88 -12.31 -18.41 15.94
CA ALA A 88 -11.35 -19.33 15.36
C ALA A 88 -10.53 -20.06 16.41
N LYS A 89 -10.01 -21.24 16.04
CA LYS A 89 -8.95 -21.92 16.82
C LYS A 89 -7.67 -21.10 16.77
N LEU A 90 -6.97 -21.05 17.89
CA LEU A 90 -5.78 -20.22 18.08
C LEU A 90 -4.70 -20.56 17.05
N LYS A 91 -4.43 -19.61 16.14
CA LYS A 91 -3.34 -19.72 15.16
C LYS A 91 -2.26 -18.70 15.50
N LYS A 92 -1.03 -19.16 15.65
CA LYS A 92 0.14 -18.31 15.87
C LYS A 92 0.96 -18.17 14.60
N THR A 93 1.56 -17.01 14.39
CA THR A 93 2.56 -16.78 13.34
C THR A 93 3.87 -17.49 13.69
N LYS A 94 4.81 -17.61 12.73
CA LYS A 94 6.15 -18.13 12.97
C LYS A 94 6.90 -17.40 14.11
N LYS A 95 6.52 -16.13 14.38
CA LYS A 95 7.08 -15.31 15.48
C LYS A 95 6.26 -15.40 16.79
N GLY A 96 5.32 -16.34 16.92
CA GLY A 96 4.53 -16.57 18.14
C GLY A 96 3.36 -15.61 18.36
N SER A 97 3.16 -14.59 17.55
CA SER A 97 2.03 -13.67 17.65
C SER A 97 0.75 -14.26 17.04
N LEU A 98 -0.41 -13.76 17.48
CA LEU A 98 -1.71 -14.17 16.94
C LEU A 98 -1.82 -13.76 15.46
N ALA A 99 -2.22 -14.71 14.62
CA ALA A 99 -2.25 -14.52 13.18
C ALA A 99 -3.53 -13.79 12.74
N THR A 100 -3.38 -12.61 12.12
CA THR A 100 -4.48 -11.76 11.64
C THR A 100 -4.25 -11.29 10.19
N SER A 101 -3.59 -12.13 9.37
CA SER A 101 -3.36 -11.80 7.95
C SER A 101 -4.67 -11.73 7.18
N ALA A 102 -4.64 -11.05 6.02
CA ALA A 102 -5.82 -10.94 5.15
C ALA A 102 -6.41 -12.32 4.82
N LYS A 103 -5.57 -13.27 4.42
CA LYS A 103 -6.00 -14.64 4.11
C LYS A 103 -6.78 -15.31 5.26
N ILE A 104 -6.32 -15.17 6.50
CA ILE A 104 -7.00 -15.75 7.67
C ILE A 104 -8.35 -15.06 7.91
N LEU A 105 -8.41 -13.74 7.76
CA LEU A 105 -9.67 -13.01 7.89
C LEU A 105 -10.64 -13.36 6.77
N GLU A 106 -10.16 -13.57 5.55
CA GLU A 106 -10.98 -14.04 4.41
C GLU A 106 -11.54 -15.44 4.67
N ASP A 107 -10.71 -16.39 5.14
CA ASP A 107 -11.14 -17.72 5.51
C ASP A 107 -12.24 -17.67 6.59
N LEU A 108 -12.07 -16.80 7.60
CA LEU A 108 -13.07 -16.62 8.65
C LEU A 108 -14.35 -15.92 8.16
N ALA A 109 -14.24 -15.04 7.19
CA ALA A 109 -15.38 -14.40 6.57
C ALA A 109 -16.25 -15.40 5.79
N LEU A 110 -15.61 -16.37 5.11
CA LEU A 110 -16.30 -17.47 4.40
C LEU A 110 -17.07 -18.39 5.35
N THR A 111 -16.71 -18.48 6.62
CA THR A 111 -17.48 -19.25 7.63
C THR A 111 -18.74 -18.51 8.15
N GLY A 112 -19.09 -17.36 7.56
CA GLY A 112 -20.31 -16.61 7.87
C GLY A 112 -20.17 -15.57 8.99
N HIS A 113 -18.98 -15.37 9.52
CA HIS A 113 -18.76 -14.35 10.56
C HIS A 113 -18.69 -12.93 9.98
N LYS A 114 -19.54 -12.04 10.50
CA LYS A 114 -19.60 -10.62 10.06
C LYS A 114 -18.34 -9.82 10.48
N PHE A 115 -17.77 -10.11 11.64
CA PHE A 115 -16.65 -9.36 12.20
C PHE A 115 -15.39 -9.34 11.31
N PRO A 116 -14.89 -10.48 10.76
CA PRO A 116 -13.75 -10.48 9.85
C PRO A 116 -13.98 -9.67 8.57
N ASN A 117 -15.18 -9.72 8.00
CA ASN A 117 -15.56 -8.92 6.84
C ASN A 117 -15.43 -7.41 7.11
N LEU A 118 -15.94 -6.95 8.25
CA LEU A 118 -15.82 -5.55 8.66
C LEU A 118 -14.36 -5.12 8.85
N VAL A 119 -13.52 -6.00 9.42
CA VAL A 119 -12.08 -5.71 9.59
C VAL A 119 -11.37 -5.62 8.24
N LEU A 120 -11.68 -6.51 7.29
CA LEU A 120 -11.13 -6.45 5.93
C LEU A 120 -11.53 -5.15 5.23
N GLU A 121 -12.81 -4.79 5.29
CA GLU A 121 -13.31 -3.54 4.73
C GLU A 121 -12.65 -2.32 5.39
N TRP A 122 -12.53 -2.31 6.72
CA TRP A 122 -11.85 -1.23 7.45
C TRP A 122 -10.40 -1.08 6.98
N ARG A 123 -9.64 -2.18 6.84
CA ARG A 123 -8.26 -2.14 6.35
C ARG A 123 -8.16 -1.59 4.93
N GLN A 124 -9.05 -2.01 4.05
CA GLN A 124 -9.10 -1.53 2.67
C GLN A 124 -9.39 -0.03 2.61
N VAL A 125 -10.44 0.43 3.26
CA VAL A 125 -10.84 1.86 3.27
C VAL A 125 -9.78 2.71 3.96
N SER A 126 -9.19 2.23 5.07
CA SER A 126 -8.10 2.92 5.78
C SER A 126 -6.87 3.09 4.88
N LYS A 127 -6.47 2.05 4.14
CA LYS A 127 -5.36 2.13 3.20
C LYS A 127 -5.67 3.08 2.04
N LEU A 128 -6.87 3.01 1.46
CA LEU A 128 -7.30 3.93 0.40
C LEU A 128 -7.27 5.38 0.89
N LYS A 129 -7.74 5.63 2.11
CA LYS A 129 -7.71 6.97 2.68
C LYS A 129 -6.28 7.45 2.91
N SER A 130 -5.49 6.72 3.68
CA SER A 130 -4.16 7.18 4.11
C SER A 130 -3.16 7.27 2.95
N THR A 131 -3.12 6.25 2.09
CA THR A 131 -2.08 6.14 1.05
C THR A 131 -2.45 6.89 -0.23
N TYR A 132 -3.71 6.79 -0.66
CA TYR A 132 -4.09 7.33 -1.97
C TYR A 132 -4.79 8.68 -1.90
N THR A 133 -5.62 8.95 -0.88
CA THR A 133 -6.28 10.26 -0.84
C THR A 133 -5.51 11.28 -0.02
N ASP A 134 -5.05 10.95 1.18
CA ASP A 134 -4.39 11.92 2.06
C ASP A 134 -2.94 12.15 1.62
N ALA A 135 -2.13 11.09 1.53
CA ALA A 135 -0.72 11.22 1.16
C ALA A 135 -0.52 11.88 -0.21
N LEU A 136 -1.39 11.58 -1.20
CA LEU A 136 -1.24 12.17 -2.53
C LEU A 136 -1.45 13.70 -2.51
N GLN A 137 -2.32 14.22 -1.63
CA GLN A 137 -2.51 15.67 -1.48
C GLN A 137 -1.24 16.36 -0.99
N ASP A 138 -0.48 15.73 -0.09
CA ASP A 138 0.76 16.29 0.46
C ASP A 138 1.87 16.38 -0.60
N HIS A 139 1.79 15.57 -1.65
CA HIS A 139 2.74 15.55 -2.77
C HIS A 139 2.39 16.53 -3.90
N ILE A 140 1.28 17.26 -3.81
CA ILE A 140 0.92 18.27 -4.83
C ILE A 140 1.82 19.49 -4.68
N SER A 141 2.66 19.76 -5.68
CA SER A 141 3.54 20.93 -5.70
C SER A 141 2.74 22.23 -5.66
N LYS A 142 3.07 23.12 -4.73
CA LYS A 142 2.44 24.44 -4.61
C LYS A 142 2.67 25.32 -5.83
N LYS A 143 3.80 25.14 -6.54
CA LYS A 143 4.18 25.91 -7.72
C LYS A 143 3.46 25.44 -8.98
N THR A 144 3.54 24.16 -9.28
CA THR A 144 3.03 23.58 -10.53
C THR A 144 1.60 23.08 -10.42
N LYS A 145 1.07 22.90 -9.21
CA LYS A 145 -0.23 22.25 -8.92
C LYS A 145 -0.32 20.84 -9.48
N ARG A 146 0.82 20.17 -9.59
CA ARG A 146 0.98 18.82 -10.12
C ARG A 146 1.78 17.97 -9.13
N VAL A 147 1.61 16.67 -9.23
CA VAL A 147 2.45 15.71 -8.50
C VAL A 147 3.63 15.35 -9.41
N HIS A 148 4.83 15.52 -8.87
CA HIS A 148 6.08 15.14 -9.51
C HIS A 148 6.63 13.96 -8.75
N THR A 149 6.75 12.83 -9.43
CA THR A 149 7.30 11.59 -8.88
C THR A 149 8.71 11.37 -9.43
N SER A 150 9.52 10.61 -8.73
CA SER A 150 10.81 10.15 -9.26
C SER A 150 10.71 8.66 -9.61
N PHE A 151 11.15 8.33 -10.82
CA PHE A 151 11.18 6.96 -11.32
C PHE A 151 12.57 6.37 -11.12
N LEU A 152 12.65 5.22 -10.46
CA LEU A 152 13.86 4.44 -10.37
C LEU A 152 13.87 3.34 -11.42
N LEU A 153 14.87 3.38 -12.29
CA LEU A 153 15.21 2.30 -13.21
C LEU A 153 15.92 1.17 -12.45
N ALA A 154 15.70 -0.07 -12.86
CA ALA A 154 16.38 -1.25 -12.33
C ALA A 154 16.28 -1.43 -10.79
N ALA A 155 15.26 -0.86 -10.15
CA ALA A 155 15.04 -0.97 -8.70
C ALA A 155 14.31 -2.26 -8.29
N THR A 156 13.75 -3.00 -9.25
CA THR A 156 13.01 -4.24 -9.00
C THR A 156 13.50 -5.37 -9.90
N ASN A 157 13.50 -6.59 -9.40
CA ASN A 157 13.86 -7.78 -10.17
C ASN A 157 12.91 -8.07 -11.34
N THR A 158 11.74 -7.44 -11.34
CA THR A 158 10.71 -7.61 -12.38
C THR A 158 10.82 -6.60 -13.52
N GLY A 159 11.79 -5.66 -13.48
CA GLY A 159 11.93 -4.59 -14.45
C GLY A 159 10.84 -3.51 -14.38
N ARG A 160 10.03 -3.48 -13.29
CA ARG A 160 9.06 -2.40 -13.07
C ARG A 160 9.75 -1.16 -12.52
N PHE A 161 9.24 0.01 -12.88
CA PHE A 161 9.70 1.25 -12.28
C PHE A 161 9.21 1.35 -10.83
N CYS A 162 10.11 1.70 -9.93
CA CYS A 162 9.76 2.05 -8.57
C CYS A 162 9.45 3.56 -8.49
N LEU A 163 8.40 3.91 -7.75
CA LEU A 163 7.99 5.30 -7.53
C LEU A 163 8.36 5.73 -6.11
N LEU A 164 9.10 6.82 -5.96
CA LEU A 164 9.60 7.28 -4.66
C LEU A 164 8.63 8.12 -3.84
N TYR A 165 7.48 8.52 -4.38
CA TYR A 165 6.52 9.37 -3.65
C TYR A 165 5.49 8.57 -2.85
N THR A 166 5.40 7.26 -3.03
CA THR A 166 4.56 6.38 -2.23
C THR A 166 5.43 5.39 -1.49
N SER A 167 5.00 4.98 -0.29
CA SER A 167 5.69 3.89 0.40
C SER A 167 5.87 2.70 -0.52
N PRO A 168 7.07 2.11 -0.62
CA PRO A 168 7.31 0.97 -1.49
C PRO A 168 6.28 -0.12 -1.16
N SER A 169 5.63 -0.63 -2.19
CA SER A 169 4.74 -1.78 -2.04
C SER A 169 5.56 -2.97 -1.55
N PRO A 170 5.02 -3.86 -0.70
CA PRO A 170 5.71 -5.10 -0.35
C PRO A 170 6.13 -5.96 -1.55
N ARG A 171 5.58 -5.67 -2.74
CA ARG A 171 5.97 -6.32 -4.01
C ARG A 171 7.21 -5.69 -4.65
N ASP A 172 7.59 -4.49 -4.24
CA ASP A 172 8.72 -3.74 -4.81
C ASP A 172 9.98 -3.89 -3.96
N THR A 173 9.88 -4.55 -2.80
CA THR A 173 10.98 -4.78 -1.84
C THR A 173 11.39 -6.25 -1.73
N ALA A 174 10.87 -7.13 -2.59
CA ALA A 174 11.19 -8.56 -2.60
C ALA A 174 12.32 -8.90 -3.57
#